data_f9f92738b5e57e8abb752582effb3fe7
#
_entry.id   f9f92738b5e57e8abb752582effb3fe7
#
_cell.length_a   1.000
_cell.length_b   1.000
_cell.length_c   1.000
_cell.angle_alpha   90.00
_cell.angle_beta   90.00
_cell.angle_gamma   90.00
#
_symmetry.space_group_name_H-M   'P 1'
#
loop_
_entity.id
_entity.type
_entity.pdbx_description
1 polymer ?
#
loop_
_entity_poly.entity_id
_entity_poly.type
_entity_poly.pdbx_seq_one_letter_code
_entity_poly.pdbx_strand_id
1 'polypeptide(L)'
;MSMKFTLQHKDPASKARAGELATDHGVIRTPIFMPVGTAATVKGIFHRDVRDEARAQIILANTYHLYMRPGMEIIEKAGGVHRFSTWEGPMLTDSGGFQVFSLAACRKLREEGCHFRSHIDGSKHLFTPESVVDTERTIGADIMMAFDECPPGDAPREYAAKSLALTERWLDRCFDRYHQTEPKYGHYQALFPIVQGCTYPDLRAHAAENVQQYGADGYAIGGLAVGEPTEVMYEMISAVEPYMPKDKIRYLMGVGTPGNILEGVRRGVDLFDCVMPS
;
A
#
# COMPACT_ATOMS: atom_id res chain seq x y z
N MET A 1 6.34 15.06 -13.35
CA MET A 1 7.53 14.17 -13.49
C MET A 1 7.04 12.76 -13.26
N SER A 2 7.79 11.70 -13.57
CA SER A 2 7.41 10.31 -13.25
C SER A 2 8.18 9.88 -12.02
N MET A 3 7.61 9.01 -11.21
CA MET A 3 8.34 8.33 -10.14
C MET A 3 9.43 7.43 -10.75
N LYS A 4 10.62 7.40 -10.15
CA LYS A 4 11.75 6.63 -10.71
C LYS A 4 12.50 5.89 -9.62
N PHE A 5 12.53 4.57 -9.73
CA PHE A 5 13.41 3.72 -8.92
C PHE A 5 14.74 3.49 -9.63
N THR A 6 15.85 3.69 -8.93
CA THR A 6 17.21 3.44 -9.44
C THR A 6 17.89 2.44 -8.52
N LEU A 7 18.04 1.21 -9.02
CA LEU A 7 18.77 0.16 -8.31
C LEU A 7 20.26 0.50 -8.31
N GLN A 8 20.88 0.59 -7.12
CA GLN A 8 22.28 0.96 -6.94
C GLN A 8 23.16 -0.25 -6.65
N HIS A 9 22.65 -1.21 -5.85
CA HIS A 9 23.43 -2.36 -5.44
C HIS A 9 22.55 -3.61 -5.28
N LYS A 10 23.13 -4.79 -5.54
CA LYS A 10 22.56 -6.11 -5.25
C LYS A 10 23.55 -6.92 -4.45
N ASP A 11 23.06 -7.57 -3.40
CA ASP A 11 23.87 -8.52 -2.66
C ASP A 11 24.12 -9.80 -3.49
N PRO A 12 25.37 -10.25 -3.63
CA PRO A 12 25.68 -11.49 -4.38
C PRO A 12 25.22 -12.78 -3.67
N ALA A 13 25.00 -12.73 -2.35
CA ALA A 13 24.66 -13.90 -1.54
C ALA A 13 23.17 -14.05 -1.23
N SER A 14 22.37 -13.03 -1.53
CA SER A 14 20.92 -13.03 -1.27
C SER A 14 20.15 -12.27 -2.36
N LYS A 15 18.85 -12.00 -2.12
CA LYS A 15 18.05 -11.13 -2.98
C LYS A 15 18.05 -9.67 -2.51
N ALA A 16 18.77 -9.35 -1.44
CA ALA A 16 18.84 -8.00 -0.90
C ALA A 16 19.37 -7.02 -1.93
N ARG A 17 18.76 -5.85 -1.94
CA ARG A 17 19.08 -4.78 -2.88
C ARG A 17 18.97 -3.42 -2.22
N ALA A 18 19.77 -2.47 -2.68
CA ALA A 18 19.70 -1.08 -2.26
C ALA A 18 19.48 -0.19 -3.48
N GLY A 19 18.68 0.84 -3.32
CA GLY A 19 18.36 1.76 -4.39
C GLY A 19 17.81 3.09 -3.89
N GLU A 20 17.39 3.92 -4.84
CA GLU A 20 16.75 5.21 -4.58
C GLU A 20 15.45 5.31 -5.37
N LEU A 21 14.39 5.73 -4.70
CA LEU A 21 13.11 6.07 -5.29
C LEU A 21 12.94 7.59 -5.28
N ALA A 22 12.93 8.21 -6.44
CA ALA A 22 12.69 9.64 -6.59
C ALA A 22 11.19 9.91 -6.72
N THR A 23 10.68 10.82 -5.90
CA THR A 23 9.32 11.39 -5.96
C THR A 23 9.40 12.90 -6.09
N ASP A 24 8.27 13.57 -6.32
CA ASP A 24 8.25 15.05 -6.36
C ASP A 24 8.46 15.70 -4.98
N HIS A 25 8.27 14.96 -3.87
CA HIS A 25 8.53 15.42 -2.50
C HIS A 25 9.87 14.96 -1.91
N GLY A 26 10.70 14.27 -2.68
CA GLY A 26 12.05 13.87 -2.24
C GLY A 26 12.49 12.50 -2.70
N VAL A 27 13.69 12.11 -2.23
CA VAL A 27 14.31 10.83 -2.58
C VAL A 27 14.27 9.90 -1.36
N ILE A 28 13.83 8.67 -1.59
CA ILE A 28 13.74 7.61 -0.59
C ILE A 28 14.86 6.60 -0.87
N ARG A 29 15.73 6.38 0.11
CA ARG A 29 16.77 5.34 0.04
C ARG A 29 16.23 4.04 0.59
N THR A 30 16.40 2.97 -0.16
CA THR A 30 15.87 1.65 0.18
C THR A 30 16.99 0.66 0.50
N PRO A 31 16.74 -0.36 1.33
CA PRO A 31 15.46 -0.66 1.98
C PRO A 31 15.13 0.30 3.12
N ILE A 32 13.83 0.54 3.39
CA ILE A 32 13.39 1.47 4.42
C ILE A 32 12.07 1.02 5.07
N PHE A 33 11.89 1.42 6.33
CA PHE A 33 10.65 1.32 7.07
C PHE A 33 9.88 2.66 7.00
N MET A 34 8.58 2.59 6.78
CA MET A 34 7.66 3.74 6.75
C MET A 34 6.88 3.81 8.07
N PRO A 35 7.11 4.82 8.93
CA PRO A 35 6.26 5.04 10.09
C PRO A 35 4.80 5.26 9.70
N VAL A 36 3.88 4.62 10.44
CA VAL A 36 2.46 4.76 10.18
C VAL A 36 1.92 6.03 10.82
N GLY A 37 1.51 6.96 9.98
CA GLY A 37 0.80 8.17 10.33
C GLY A 37 -0.66 8.08 9.91
N THR A 38 -1.48 7.29 10.62
CA THR A 38 -2.85 6.90 10.27
C THR A 38 -3.72 8.05 9.73
N ALA A 39 -3.72 9.20 10.39
CA ALA A 39 -4.44 10.40 9.95
C ALA A 39 -3.47 11.47 9.39
N ALA A 40 -2.50 11.04 8.60
CA ALA A 40 -1.39 11.81 8.06
C ALA A 40 -0.46 12.40 9.13
N THR A 41 -0.45 11.81 10.33
CA THR A 41 0.46 12.17 11.41
C THR A 41 0.78 10.93 12.26
N VAL A 42 2.05 10.77 12.63
CA VAL A 42 2.48 9.73 13.57
C VAL A 42 1.98 10.11 14.96
N LYS A 43 1.20 9.22 15.58
CA LYS A 43 0.49 9.53 16.81
C LYS A 43 1.44 9.88 17.96
N GLY A 44 1.23 11.06 18.57
CA GLY A 44 2.00 11.52 19.73
C GLY A 44 3.42 12.04 19.42
N ILE A 45 3.82 12.14 18.15
CA ILE A 45 5.14 12.60 17.72
C ILE A 45 4.97 13.75 16.71
N PHE A 46 5.75 14.82 16.87
CA PHE A 46 5.75 15.91 15.90
C PHE A 46 6.45 15.50 14.60
N HIS A 47 5.98 15.99 13.45
CA HIS A 47 6.60 15.72 12.16
C HIS A 47 8.09 16.08 12.09
N ARG A 48 8.51 17.17 12.74
CA ARG A 48 9.93 17.52 12.86
C ARG A 48 10.74 16.40 13.51
N ASP A 49 10.22 15.77 14.57
CA ASP A 49 10.93 14.73 15.31
C ASP A 49 10.94 13.42 14.49
N VAL A 50 9.87 13.13 13.75
CA VAL A 50 9.82 12.02 12.77
C VAL A 50 10.86 12.22 11.67
N ARG A 51 11.03 13.46 11.17
CA ARG A 51 12.00 13.78 10.13
C ARG A 51 13.43 13.86 10.68
N ASP A 52 13.65 14.61 11.76
CA ASP A 52 14.99 15.01 12.19
C ASP A 52 15.62 13.98 13.15
N GLU A 53 14.82 13.36 14.06
CA GLU A 53 15.30 12.39 15.04
C GLU A 53 15.16 10.95 14.51
N ALA A 54 13.97 10.56 14.07
CA ALA A 54 13.76 9.22 13.51
C ALA A 54 14.28 9.08 12.07
N ARG A 55 14.59 10.20 11.40
CA ARG A 55 15.10 10.27 10.02
C ARG A 55 14.22 9.52 9.01
N ALA A 56 12.91 9.51 9.25
CA ALA A 56 11.97 8.92 8.30
C ALA A 56 11.98 9.73 7.00
N GLN A 57 12.16 9.04 5.88
CA GLN A 57 12.19 9.67 4.54
C GLN A 57 10.81 9.62 3.88
N ILE A 58 9.92 8.77 4.35
CA ILE A 58 8.54 8.58 3.88
C ILE A 58 7.69 8.17 5.07
N ILE A 59 6.43 8.58 5.09
CA ILE A 59 5.42 8.09 6.05
C ILE A 59 4.25 7.47 5.30
N LEU A 60 3.49 6.61 6.00
CA LEU A 60 2.27 6.00 5.47
C LEU A 60 1.06 6.59 6.17
N ALA A 61 0.02 6.97 5.40
CA ALA A 61 -1.29 7.35 5.92
C ALA A 61 -2.38 6.39 5.42
N ASN A 62 -3.52 6.36 6.13
CA ASN A 62 -4.60 5.44 5.79
C ASN A 62 -5.77 6.17 5.12
N THR A 63 -6.09 5.80 3.90
CA THR A 63 -7.18 6.36 3.10
C THR A 63 -8.52 6.26 3.80
N TYR A 64 -8.85 5.10 4.39
CA TYR A 64 -10.09 4.94 5.15
C TYR A 64 -10.23 5.95 6.29
N HIS A 65 -9.18 6.14 7.09
CA HIS A 65 -9.22 7.06 8.23
C HIS A 65 -9.34 8.52 7.78
N LEU A 66 -8.59 8.93 6.76
CA LEU A 66 -8.69 10.28 6.19
C LEU A 66 -10.06 10.54 5.55
N TYR A 67 -10.64 9.54 4.87
CA TYR A 67 -11.99 9.61 4.32
C TYR A 67 -13.06 9.76 5.39
N MET A 68 -12.95 9.02 6.51
CA MET A 68 -13.89 9.14 7.63
C MET A 68 -13.71 10.44 8.40
N ARG A 69 -12.46 10.84 8.66
CA ARG A 69 -12.13 12.07 9.42
C ARG A 69 -10.72 12.52 9.08
N PRO A 70 -10.52 13.75 8.57
CA PRO A 70 -11.47 14.88 8.57
C PRO A 70 -12.50 14.84 7.45
N GLY A 71 -12.36 13.93 6.45
CA GLY A 71 -13.19 13.87 5.26
C GLY A 71 -12.58 14.61 4.07
N MET A 72 -12.98 14.21 2.87
CA MET A 72 -12.32 14.64 1.63
C MET A 72 -12.50 16.14 1.34
N GLU A 73 -13.61 16.73 1.72
CA GLU A 73 -13.85 18.17 1.55
C GLU A 73 -12.80 19.01 2.31
N ILE A 74 -12.43 18.61 3.51
CA ILE A 74 -11.43 19.33 4.33
C ILE A 74 -10.02 19.12 3.75
N ILE A 75 -9.67 17.91 3.36
CA ILE A 75 -8.38 17.62 2.72
C ILE A 75 -8.22 18.42 1.42
N GLU A 76 -9.26 18.48 0.59
CA GLU A 76 -9.23 19.22 -0.67
C GLU A 76 -9.09 20.73 -0.45
N LYS A 77 -9.85 21.29 0.50
CA LYS A 77 -9.72 22.71 0.89
C LYS A 77 -8.34 23.06 1.46
N ALA A 78 -7.70 22.12 2.14
CA ALA A 78 -6.33 22.30 2.63
C ALA A 78 -5.30 22.28 1.50
N GLY A 79 -5.63 21.77 0.31
CA GLY A 79 -4.71 21.60 -0.81
C GLY A 79 -3.93 20.29 -0.78
N GLY A 80 -4.59 19.21 -0.31
CA GLY A 80 -4.06 17.85 -0.23
C GLY A 80 -3.41 17.52 1.11
N VAL A 81 -3.06 16.25 1.28
CA VAL A 81 -2.59 15.69 2.55
C VAL A 81 -1.26 16.29 3.02
N HIS A 82 -0.35 16.63 2.12
CA HIS A 82 0.92 17.27 2.48
C HIS A 82 0.72 18.62 3.16
N ARG A 83 -0.16 19.47 2.60
CA ARG A 83 -0.50 20.76 3.20
C ARG A 83 -1.35 20.60 4.45
N PHE A 84 -2.28 19.65 4.45
CA PHE A 84 -3.12 19.36 5.62
C PHE A 84 -2.29 18.94 6.83
N SER A 85 -1.32 18.05 6.64
CA SER A 85 -0.48 17.52 7.72
C SER A 85 0.80 18.32 7.97
N THR A 86 1.19 19.21 7.05
CA THR A 86 2.49 19.90 7.04
C THR A 86 3.71 18.94 6.93
N TRP A 87 3.49 17.74 6.38
CA TRP A 87 4.57 16.83 6.05
C TRP A 87 5.11 17.14 4.64
N GLU A 88 6.36 17.53 4.57
CA GLU A 88 7.01 17.98 3.31
C GLU A 88 7.67 16.82 2.53
N GLY A 89 7.89 15.67 3.17
CA GLY A 89 8.50 14.49 2.56
C GLY A 89 7.50 13.62 1.78
N PRO A 90 7.97 12.56 1.12
CA PRO A 90 7.13 11.58 0.46
C PRO A 90 6.09 10.95 1.38
N MET A 91 4.93 10.60 0.82
CA MET A 91 3.85 9.93 1.52
C MET A 91 3.25 8.82 0.66
N LEU A 92 2.94 7.69 1.31
CA LEU A 92 2.15 6.60 0.73
C LEU A 92 0.79 6.57 1.43
N THR A 93 -0.30 6.33 0.66
CA THR A 93 -1.61 5.99 1.22
C THR A 93 -2.00 4.58 0.83
N ASP A 94 -2.49 3.80 1.81
CA ASP A 94 -3.13 2.53 1.52
C ASP A 94 -4.48 2.73 0.81
N SER A 95 -5.06 1.66 0.27
CA SER A 95 -6.37 1.72 -0.42
C SER A 95 -7.57 1.90 0.52
N GLY A 96 -7.37 1.74 1.84
CA GLY A 96 -8.45 1.62 2.82
C GLY A 96 -9.14 0.25 2.84
N GLY A 97 -8.80 -0.66 1.94
CA GLY A 97 -9.39 -1.99 1.85
C GLY A 97 -9.28 -2.77 3.15
N PHE A 98 -8.08 -2.92 3.69
CA PHE A 98 -7.84 -3.65 4.94
C PHE A 98 -8.65 -3.08 6.12
N GLN A 99 -8.75 -1.75 6.27
CA GLN A 99 -9.50 -1.12 7.35
C GLN A 99 -11.01 -1.35 7.21
N VAL A 100 -11.53 -1.31 5.99
CA VAL A 100 -12.93 -1.70 5.71
C VAL A 100 -13.16 -3.16 6.10
N PHE A 101 -12.17 -4.04 5.87
CA PHE A 101 -12.26 -5.46 6.23
C PHE A 101 -12.11 -5.70 7.73
N SER A 102 -11.26 -4.98 8.43
CA SER A 102 -10.95 -5.21 9.84
C SER A 102 -11.83 -4.43 10.81
N LEU A 103 -12.24 -3.20 10.49
CA LEU A 103 -12.91 -2.28 11.40
C LEU A 103 -14.42 -2.15 11.15
N ALA A 104 -14.89 -2.46 9.95
CA ALA A 104 -16.30 -2.30 9.64
C ALA A 104 -17.16 -3.43 10.25
N ALA A 105 -18.05 -3.07 11.18
CA ALA A 105 -18.94 -4.01 11.87
C ALA A 105 -19.90 -4.78 10.93
N CYS A 106 -20.23 -4.20 9.77
CA CYS A 106 -21.07 -4.80 8.74
C CYS A 106 -20.52 -4.44 7.37
N ARG A 107 -19.91 -5.39 6.69
CA ARG A 107 -19.46 -5.26 5.30
C ARG A 107 -20.17 -6.22 4.38
N LYS A 108 -20.41 -5.80 3.15
CA LYS A 108 -20.90 -6.67 2.08
C LYS A 108 -20.01 -6.48 0.87
N LEU A 109 -19.26 -7.51 0.54
CA LEU A 109 -18.43 -7.57 -0.67
C LEU A 109 -19.34 -7.89 -1.85
N ARG A 110 -19.16 -7.15 -2.93
CA ARG A 110 -19.84 -7.35 -4.21
C ARG A 110 -18.89 -7.06 -5.36
N GLU A 111 -19.26 -7.41 -6.57
CA GLU A 111 -18.49 -7.08 -7.77
C GLU A 111 -18.26 -5.57 -7.93
N GLU A 112 -19.27 -4.76 -7.58
CA GLU A 112 -19.19 -3.30 -7.65
C GLU A 112 -18.19 -2.68 -6.67
N GLY A 113 -17.98 -3.32 -5.50
CA GLY A 113 -17.14 -2.80 -4.42
C GLY A 113 -17.54 -3.33 -3.05
N CYS A 114 -17.16 -2.62 -2.00
CA CYS A 114 -17.43 -2.97 -0.62
C CYS A 114 -18.38 -1.97 0.03
N HIS A 115 -19.57 -2.43 0.41
CA HIS A 115 -20.50 -1.70 1.26
C HIS A 115 -20.13 -1.89 2.72
N PHE A 116 -20.06 -0.82 3.49
CA PHE A 116 -19.70 -0.90 4.90
C PHE A 116 -20.40 0.18 5.73
N ARG A 117 -20.31 0.04 7.05
CA ARG A 117 -20.75 1.07 8.00
C ARG A 117 -19.54 1.68 8.68
N SER A 118 -19.54 2.99 8.80
CA SER A 118 -18.56 3.75 9.57
C SER A 118 -18.53 3.25 11.02
N HIS A 119 -17.34 3.01 11.54
CA HIS A 119 -17.13 2.68 12.95
C HIS A 119 -17.31 3.90 13.88
N ILE A 120 -17.36 5.11 13.32
CA ILE A 120 -17.47 6.37 14.08
C ILE A 120 -18.93 6.69 14.40
N ASP A 121 -19.82 6.61 13.38
CA ASP A 121 -21.21 7.09 13.46
C ASP A 121 -22.23 6.13 12.86
N GLY A 122 -21.79 4.97 12.35
CA GLY A 122 -22.66 3.97 11.75
C GLY A 122 -23.22 4.32 10.37
N SER A 123 -22.83 5.44 9.76
CA SER A 123 -23.24 5.84 8.41
C SER A 123 -22.85 4.79 7.37
N LYS A 124 -23.65 4.71 6.30
CA LYS A 124 -23.42 3.72 5.23
C LYS A 124 -22.54 4.33 4.15
N HIS A 125 -21.54 3.58 3.73
CA HIS A 125 -20.58 3.94 2.69
C HIS A 125 -20.42 2.82 1.67
N LEU A 126 -19.96 3.19 0.49
CA LEU A 126 -19.56 2.28 -0.58
C LEU A 126 -18.19 2.69 -1.10
N PHE A 127 -17.22 1.80 -1.01
CA PHE A 127 -15.96 1.91 -1.73
C PHE A 127 -16.03 1.04 -2.97
N THR A 128 -15.87 1.68 -4.13
CA THR A 128 -15.62 1.01 -5.41
C THR A 128 -14.18 1.28 -5.84
N PRO A 129 -13.58 0.49 -6.72
CA PRO A 129 -12.25 0.77 -7.26
C PRO A 129 -12.09 2.21 -7.74
N GLU A 130 -13.09 2.72 -8.47
CA GLU A 130 -13.09 4.10 -9.00
C GLU A 130 -13.15 5.13 -7.87
N SER A 131 -14.06 4.94 -6.90
CA SER A 131 -14.22 5.89 -5.80
C SER A 131 -13.01 5.95 -4.87
N VAL A 132 -12.28 4.83 -4.72
CA VAL A 132 -11.03 4.80 -3.96
C VAL A 132 -9.95 5.57 -4.70
N VAL A 133 -9.78 5.39 -6.01
CA VAL A 133 -8.83 6.18 -6.82
C VAL A 133 -9.17 7.67 -6.74
N ASP A 134 -10.44 8.06 -6.85
CA ASP A 134 -10.87 9.46 -6.71
C ASP A 134 -10.57 10.04 -5.31
N THR A 135 -10.75 9.21 -4.28
CA THR A 135 -10.43 9.56 -2.89
C THR A 135 -8.93 9.80 -2.73
N GLU A 136 -8.09 8.89 -3.24
CA GLU A 136 -6.64 9.02 -3.17
C GLU A 136 -6.10 10.18 -4.02
N ARG A 137 -6.72 10.46 -5.20
CA ARG A 137 -6.46 11.71 -5.95
C ARG A 137 -6.76 12.96 -5.12
N THR A 138 -7.81 12.92 -4.30
CA THR A 138 -8.17 14.01 -3.41
C THR A 138 -7.26 14.10 -2.19
N ILE A 139 -6.78 12.97 -1.68
CA ILE A 139 -5.75 12.94 -0.63
C ILE A 139 -4.45 13.53 -1.16
N GLY A 140 -3.96 13.08 -2.31
CA GLY A 140 -2.77 13.64 -2.94
C GLY A 140 -1.45 13.16 -2.35
N ALA A 141 -1.34 11.87 -1.97
CA ALA A 141 -0.06 11.24 -1.60
C ALA A 141 0.78 10.94 -2.85
N ASP A 142 2.09 10.71 -2.71
CA ASP A 142 2.98 10.36 -3.83
C ASP A 142 2.71 8.94 -4.36
N ILE A 143 2.37 8.02 -3.45
CA ILE A 143 2.07 6.62 -3.77
C ILE A 143 0.66 6.31 -3.28
N MET A 144 -0.17 5.83 -4.19
CA MET A 144 -1.53 5.35 -3.98
C MET A 144 -1.55 3.83 -4.12
N MET A 145 -2.31 3.14 -3.27
CA MET A 145 -2.47 1.69 -3.39
C MET A 145 -3.78 1.35 -4.09
N ALA A 146 -3.75 0.40 -5.02
CA ALA A 146 -4.98 -0.08 -5.66
C ALA A 146 -5.92 -0.74 -4.66
N PHE A 147 -7.24 -0.59 -4.89
CA PHE A 147 -8.26 -1.20 -4.03
C PHE A 147 -8.28 -2.73 -4.22
N ASP A 148 -8.21 -3.47 -3.13
CA ASP A 148 -8.09 -4.91 -3.11
C ASP A 148 -8.96 -5.57 -2.03
N GLU A 149 -9.17 -6.87 -2.12
CA GLU A 149 -9.65 -7.69 -1.03
C GLU A 149 -8.48 -8.41 -0.34
N CYS A 150 -8.36 -8.23 0.97
CA CYS A 150 -7.38 -8.93 1.81
C CYS A 150 -8.10 -9.98 2.66
N PRO A 151 -8.19 -11.26 2.21
CA PRO A 151 -8.77 -12.33 3.01
C PRO A 151 -7.82 -12.76 4.14
N PRO A 152 -8.32 -13.46 5.19
CA PRO A 152 -7.48 -14.06 6.22
C PRO A 152 -6.42 -15.01 5.61
N GLY A 153 -5.25 -15.11 6.24
CA GLY A 153 -4.13 -15.94 5.75
C GLY A 153 -4.45 -17.44 5.68
N ASP A 154 -5.37 -17.91 6.53
CA ASP A 154 -5.87 -19.28 6.60
C ASP A 154 -7.14 -19.53 5.75
N ALA A 155 -7.54 -18.58 4.91
CA ALA A 155 -8.71 -18.73 4.06
C ALA A 155 -8.63 -19.99 3.18
N PRO A 156 -9.72 -20.75 3.02
CA PRO A 156 -9.75 -21.90 2.12
C PRO A 156 -9.34 -21.53 0.69
N ARG A 157 -8.62 -22.43 0.00
CA ARG A 157 -8.09 -22.18 -1.35
C ARG A 157 -9.14 -21.71 -2.36
N GLU A 158 -10.35 -22.27 -2.29
CA GLU A 158 -11.44 -21.86 -3.16
C GLU A 158 -11.86 -20.40 -2.93
N TYR A 159 -11.90 -19.96 -1.66
CA TYR A 159 -12.17 -18.57 -1.32
C TYR A 159 -11.01 -17.67 -1.73
N ALA A 160 -9.77 -18.07 -1.45
CA ALA A 160 -8.58 -17.33 -1.86
C ALA A 160 -8.53 -17.09 -3.37
N ALA A 161 -8.86 -18.10 -4.19
CA ALA A 161 -8.90 -17.97 -5.65
C ALA A 161 -10.04 -17.04 -6.11
N LYS A 162 -11.22 -17.11 -5.48
CA LYS A 162 -12.34 -16.19 -5.79
C LYS A 162 -12.03 -14.75 -5.41
N SER A 163 -11.39 -14.54 -4.27
CA SER A 163 -10.95 -13.24 -3.78
C SER A 163 -9.89 -12.65 -4.71
N LEU A 164 -8.90 -13.44 -5.11
CA LEU A 164 -7.89 -13.00 -6.07
C LEU A 164 -8.53 -12.57 -7.38
N ALA A 165 -9.40 -13.38 -7.97
CA ALA A 165 -10.09 -13.04 -9.21
C ALA A 165 -10.96 -11.77 -9.09
N LEU A 166 -11.55 -11.49 -7.93
CA LEU A 166 -12.26 -10.23 -7.67
C LEU A 166 -11.27 -9.06 -7.60
N THR A 167 -10.17 -9.21 -6.86
CA THR A 167 -9.11 -8.20 -6.75
C THR A 167 -8.52 -7.85 -8.12
N GLU A 168 -8.32 -8.82 -9.00
CA GLU A 168 -7.83 -8.59 -10.36
C GLU A 168 -8.79 -7.74 -11.20
N ARG A 169 -10.10 -8.04 -11.17
CA ARG A 169 -11.12 -7.21 -11.85
C ARG A 169 -11.24 -5.80 -11.24
N TRP A 170 -11.06 -5.67 -9.94
CA TRP A 170 -11.01 -4.36 -9.29
C TRP A 170 -9.75 -3.59 -9.69
N LEU A 171 -8.64 -4.29 -9.86
CA LEU A 171 -7.38 -3.69 -10.29
C LEU A 171 -7.48 -3.10 -11.70
N ASP A 172 -8.13 -3.81 -12.65
CA ASP A 172 -8.44 -3.27 -13.98
C ASP A 172 -9.18 -1.94 -13.86
N ARG A 173 -10.25 -1.90 -13.05
CA ARG A 173 -11.06 -0.70 -12.84
C ARG A 173 -10.29 0.43 -12.12
N CYS A 174 -9.39 0.10 -11.19
CA CYS A 174 -8.51 1.08 -10.56
C CYS A 174 -7.59 1.74 -11.59
N PHE A 175 -6.93 0.96 -12.45
CA PHE A 175 -6.04 1.49 -13.49
C PHE A 175 -6.80 2.25 -14.57
N ASP A 176 -7.96 1.77 -15.00
CA ASP A 176 -8.84 2.51 -15.91
C ASP A 176 -9.20 3.90 -15.34
N ARG A 177 -9.60 3.96 -14.05
CA ARG A 177 -9.91 5.22 -13.40
C ARG A 177 -8.70 6.10 -13.19
N TYR A 178 -7.56 5.51 -12.84
CA TYR A 178 -6.30 6.22 -12.70
C TYR A 178 -5.88 6.93 -13.99
N HIS A 179 -6.02 6.28 -15.13
CA HIS A 179 -5.71 6.87 -16.45
C HIS A 179 -6.74 7.91 -16.93
N GLN A 180 -7.96 7.89 -16.39
CA GLN A 180 -9.02 8.88 -16.66
C GLN A 180 -8.92 10.12 -15.78
N THR A 181 -8.07 10.11 -14.76
CA THR A 181 -7.98 11.18 -13.76
C THR A 181 -6.56 11.72 -13.66
N GLU A 182 -6.43 13.01 -13.36
CA GLU A 182 -5.15 13.68 -13.18
C GLU A 182 -4.88 13.98 -11.70
N PRO A 183 -3.58 14.06 -11.29
CA PRO A 183 -3.22 14.55 -9.96
C PRO A 183 -3.72 15.97 -9.72
N LYS A 184 -4.31 16.21 -8.54
CA LYS A 184 -4.96 17.50 -8.23
C LYS A 184 -4.00 18.61 -7.81
N TYR A 185 -2.80 18.28 -7.30
CA TYR A 185 -1.95 19.24 -6.60
C TYR A 185 -0.60 19.51 -7.28
N GLY A 186 -0.48 19.16 -8.55
CA GLY A 186 0.67 19.52 -9.39
C GLY A 186 1.93 18.65 -9.19
N HIS A 187 1.83 17.54 -8.47
CA HIS A 187 2.87 16.51 -8.35
C HIS A 187 2.37 15.17 -8.88
N TYR A 188 3.28 14.30 -9.24
CA TYR A 188 2.98 12.96 -9.73
C TYR A 188 2.49 12.05 -8.58
N GLN A 189 1.49 11.23 -8.86
CA GLN A 189 1.00 10.19 -7.97
C GLN A 189 1.08 8.85 -8.68
N ALA A 190 1.86 7.91 -8.15
CA ALA A 190 1.94 6.55 -8.66
C ALA A 190 0.84 5.67 -8.07
N LEU A 191 0.23 4.80 -8.89
CA LEU A 191 -0.68 3.76 -8.42
C LEU A 191 0.06 2.41 -8.36
N PHE A 192 0.16 1.81 -7.17
CA PHE A 192 0.80 0.51 -6.98
C PHE A 192 -0.26 -0.60 -6.91
N PRO A 193 -0.18 -1.62 -7.76
CA PRO A 193 -0.98 -2.85 -7.63
C PRO A 193 -0.50 -3.69 -6.45
N ILE A 194 -1.40 -4.50 -5.90
CA ILE A 194 -1.15 -5.37 -4.76
C ILE A 194 -1.22 -6.84 -5.19
N VAL A 195 -0.16 -7.58 -4.97
CA VAL A 195 -0.11 -9.03 -5.15
C VAL A 195 -0.81 -9.69 -3.98
N GLN A 196 -1.94 -10.35 -4.23
CA GLN A 196 -2.70 -11.14 -3.29
C GLN A 196 -2.53 -12.65 -3.55
N GLY A 197 -3.24 -13.54 -2.85
CA GLY A 197 -3.21 -15.00 -3.07
C GLY A 197 -3.07 -15.80 -1.78
N CYS A 198 -3.28 -15.19 -0.59
CA CYS A 198 -3.16 -15.83 0.74
C CYS A 198 -1.82 -16.57 0.88
N THR A 199 -1.86 -17.80 1.38
CA THR A 199 -0.69 -18.68 1.58
C THR A 199 -0.57 -19.76 0.50
N TYR A 200 -1.01 -19.44 -0.73
CA TYR A 200 -0.97 -20.37 -1.88
C TYR A 200 0.06 -19.87 -2.91
N PRO A 201 1.24 -20.56 -3.03
CA PRO A 201 2.32 -20.10 -3.90
C PRO A 201 1.94 -19.94 -5.36
N ASP A 202 1.09 -20.82 -5.89
CA ASP A 202 0.61 -20.75 -7.27
C ASP A 202 -0.31 -19.54 -7.52
N LEU A 203 -1.20 -19.20 -6.57
CA LEU A 203 -2.03 -17.99 -6.66
C LEU A 203 -1.16 -16.73 -6.56
N ARG A 204 -0.15 -16.73 -5.67
CA ARG A 204 0.82 -15.64 -5.53
C ARG A 204 1.64 -15.41 -6.79
N ALA A 205 2.14 -16.49 -7.40
CA ALA A 205 2.89 -16.44 -8.65
C ALA A 205 2.02 -15.86 -9.78
N HIS A 206 0.80 -16.39 -9.94
CA HIS A 206 -0.17 -15.87 -10.91
C HIS A 206 -0.46 -14.38 -10.70
N ALA A 207 -0.76 -13.96 -9.47
CA ALA A 207 -0.99 -12.54 -9.17
C ALA A 207 0.22 -11.66 -9.50
N ALA A 208 1.44 -12.11 -9.15
CA ALA A 208 2.67 -11.36 -9.44
C ALA A 208 2.98 -11.23 -10.93
N GLU A 209 2.61 -12.22 -11.74
CA GLU A 209 2.68 -12.13 -13.21
C GLU A 209 1.60 -11.17 -13.74
N ASN A 210 0.36 -11.31 -13.25
CA ASN A 210 -0.77 -10.53 -13.72
C ASN A 210 -0.59 -9.02 -13.50
N VAL A 211 -0.09 -8.59 -12.33
CA VAL A 211 0.08 -7.16 -12.02
C VAL A 211 1.10 -6.44 -12.93
N GLN A 212 1.98 -7.16 -13.62
CA GLN A 212 3.00 -6.56 -14.47
C GLN A 212 2.42 -5.90 -15.74
N GLN A 213 1.24 -6.33 -16.19
CA GLN A 213 0.59 -5.78 -17.38
C GLN A 213 0.29 -4.27 -17.28
N TYR A 214 0.17 -3.75 -16.05
CA TYR A 214 -0.13 -2.33 -15.83
C TYR A 214 1.08 -1.41 -15.94
N GLY A 215 2.31 -1.95 -15.98
CA GLY A 215 3.53 -1.15 -16.10
C GLY A 215 3.74 -0.16 -14.97
N ALA A 216 3.28 -0.49 -13.75
CA ALA A 216 3.32 0.37 -12.58
C ALA A 216 4.74 0.77 -12.17
N ASP A 217 4.88 1.88 -11.43
CA ASP A 217 6.18 2.35 -10.92
C ASP A 217 6.69 1.51 -9.74
N GLY A 218 5.81 0.77 -9.08
CA GLY A 218 6.14 -0.14 -7.99
C GLY A 218 5.02 -1.14 -7.74
N TYR A 219 5.30 -2.15 -6.93
CA TYR A 219 4.41 -3.27 -6.68
C TYR A 219 4.42 -3.62 -5.20
N ALA A 220 3.24 -3.89 -4.64
CA ALA A 220 3.11 -4.31 -3.25
C ALA A 220 2.82 -5.81 -3.14
N ILE A 221 3.27 -6.39 -2.03
CA ILE A 221 2.96 -7.74 -1.58
C ILE A 221 2.02 -7.57 -0.37
N GLY A 222 0.74 -7.82 -0.55
CA GLY A 222 -0.27 -7.74 0.48
C GLY A 222 -0.77 -9.10 0.95
N GLY A 223 -1.71 -9.12 1.90
CA GLY A 223 -2.34 -10.34 2.41
C GLY A 223 -1.39 -11.31 3.08
N LEU A 224 -0.35 -10.79 3.73
CA LEU A 224 0.57 -11.50 4.61
C LEU A 224 0.59 -10.81 5.98
N ALA A 225 1.09 -11.51 7.02
CA ALA A 225 0.98 -11.11 8.43
C ALA A 225 -0.50 -10.93 8.88
N VAL A 226 -1.39 -11.75 8.35
CA VAL A 226 -2.85 -11.75 8.64
C VAL A 226 -3.32 -13.06 9.27
N GLY A 227 -2.43 -13.71 10.05
CA GLY A 227 -2.72 -14.90 10.86
C GLY A 227 -1.90 -16.15 10.51
N GLU A 228 -1.14 -16.14 9.43
CA GLU A 228 -0.24 -17.23 9.06
C GLU A 228 1.03 -17.25 9.92
N PRO A 229 1.70 -18.42 10.07
CA PRO A 229 3.04 -18.51 10.66
C PRO A 229 4.07 -17.68 9.88
N THR A 230 5.05 -17.13 10.59
CA THR A 230 6.11 -16.29 10.00
C THR A 230 6.89 -16.98 8.90
N GLU A 231 7.19 -18.27 9.04
CA GLU A 231 7.89 -19.09 8.04
C GLU A 231 7.09 -19.17 6.74
N VAL A 232 5.77 -19.35 6.83
CA VAL A 232 4.86 -19.37 5.67
C VAL A 232 4.86 -18.02 4.96
N MET A 233 4.84 -16.91 5.72
CA MET A 233 4.99 -15.57 5.15
C MET A 233 6.29 -15.44 4.33
N TYR A 234 7.42 -15.92 4.86
CA TYR A 234 8.71 -15.88 4.16
C TYR A 234 8.72 -16.76 2.89
N GLU A 235 8.08 -17.92 2.93
CA GLU A 235 7.89 -18.78 1.76
C GLU A 235 7.10 -18.06 0.67
N MET A 236 6.01 -17.36 1.03
CA MET A 236 5.18 -16.61 0.09
C MET A 236 5.93 -15.44 -0.54
N ILE A 237 6.74 -14.70 0.23
CA ILE A 237 7.61 -13.65 -0.33
C ILE A 237 8.60 -14.25 -1.34
N SER A 238 9.21 -15.40 -1.00
CA SER A 238 10.14 -16.09 -1.88
C SER A 238 9.46 -16.63 -3.15
N ALA A 239 8.21 -17.07 -3.06
CA ALA A 239 7.42 -17.52 -4.20
C ALA A 239 7.08 -16.37 -5.18
N VAL A 240 6.88 -15.16 -4.68
CA VAL A 240 6.55 -13.96 -5.47
C VAL A 240 7.81 -13.34 -6.12
N GLU A 241 8.97 -13.39 -5.43
CA GLU A 241 10.17 -12.65 -5.83
C GLU A 241 10.61 -12.88 -7.28
N PRO A 242 10.62 -14.11 -7.84
CA PRO A 242 11.05 -14.34 -9.22
C PRO A 242 10.21 -13.62 -10.28
N TYR A 243 8.95 -13.35 -9.98
CA TYR A 243 7.98 -12.70 -10.87
C TYR A 243 7.94 -11.17 -10.72
N MET A 244 8.56 -10.63 -9.68
CA MET A 244 8.57 -9.17 -9.46
C MET A 244 9.60 -8.49 -10.36
N PRO A 245 9.24 -7.37 -11.05
CA PRO A 245 10.18 -6.62 -11.87
C PRO A 245 11.43 -6.20 -11.10
N LYS A 246 12.59 -6.32 -11.75
CA LYS A 246 13.89 -6.09 -11.09
C LYS A 246 14.26 -4.61 -10.97
N ASP A 247 13.68 -3.79 -11.83
CA ASP A 247 13.88 -2.34 -11.96
C ASP A 247 12.77 -1.52 -11.28
N LYS A 248 11.87 -2.18 -10.55
CA LYS A 248 10.76 -1.54 -9.84
C LYS A 248 10.88 -1.76 -8.33
N ILE A 249 10.26 -0.85 -7.56
CA ILE A 249 10.24 -0.93 -6.10
C ILE A 249 9.24 -1.99 -5.63
N ARG A 250 9.56 -2.64 -4.51
CA ARG A 250 8.77 -3.73 -3.90
C ARG A 250 8.43 -3.39 -2.47
N TYR A 251 7.16 -3.35 -2.18
CA TYR A 251 6.62 -3.00 -0.87
C TYR A 251 5.94 -4.20 -0.21
N LEU A 252 6.37 -4.58 0.98
CA LEU A 252 5.71 -5.60 1.81
C LEU A 252 4.82 -4.91 2.85
N MET A 253 3.51 -5.09 2.72
CA MET A 253 2.51 -4.37 3.52
C MET A 253 2.34 -4.98 4.90
N GLY A 254 2.29 -4.13 5.93
CA GLY A 254 1.92 -4.49 7.30
C GLY A 254 2.98 -5.32 8.07
N VAL A 255 4.22 -5.39 7.59
CA VAL A 255 5.30 -6.18 8.18
C VAL A 255 6.44 -5.30 8.64
N GLY A 256 6.74 -5.28 9.95
CA GLY A 256 7.70 -4.30 10.48
C GLY A 256 8.45 -4.69 11.76
N THR A 257 8.39 -5.95 12.22
CA THR A 257 9.30 -6.36 13.29
C THR A 257 10.75 -6.41 12.78
N PRO A 258 11.76 -6.11 13.60
CA PRO A 258 13.16 -6.08 13.14
C PRO A 258 13.61 -7.36 12.42
N GLY A 259 13.23 -8.53 12.93
CA GLY A 259 13.53 -9.81 12.29
C GLY A 259 12.86 -9.97 10.93
N ASN A 260 11.58 -9.61 10.84
CA ASN A 260 10.82 -9.69 9.59
C ASN A 260 11.33 -8.72 8.53
N ILE A 261 11.78 -7.52 8.94
CA ILE A 261 12.41 -6.55 8.01
C ILE A 261 13.69 -7.15 7.43
N LEU A 262 14.59 -7.70 8.27
CA LEU A 262 15.84 -8.32 7.80
C LEU A 262 15.58 -9.48 6.84
N GLU A 263 14.64 -10.36 7.18
CA GLU A 263 14.26 -11.49 6.32
C GLU A 263 13.53 -11.05 5.04
N GLY A 264 12.73 -9.99 5.10
CA GLY A 264 12.11 -9.38 3.91
C GLY A 264 13.16 -8.76 2.99
N VAL A 265 14.10 -7.99 3.53
CA VAL A 265 15.25 -7.43 2.77
C VAL A 265 16.06 -8.53 2.10
N ARG A 266 16.39 -9.61 2.83
CA ARG A 266 17.10 -10.77 2.28
C ARG A 266 16.38 -11.39 1.08
N ARG A 267 15.03 -11.24 1.02
CA ARG A 267 14.16 -11.73 -0.08
C ARG A 267 13.85 -10.68 -1.14
N GLY A 268 14.51 -9.51 -1.07
CA GLY A 268 14.42 -8.47 -2.11
C GLY A 268 13.29 -7.48 -1.95
N VAL A 269 12.77 -7.29 -0.74
CA VAL A 269 11.80 -6.25 -0.40
C VAL A 269 12.51 -4.93 -0.10
N ASP A 270 11.91 -3.80 -0.49
CA ASP A 270 12.48 -2.46 -0.38
C ASP A 270 11.77 -1.58 0.65
N LEU A 271 10.43 -1.67 0.73
CA LEU A 271 9.60 -0.85 1.62
C LEU A 271 8.82 -1.73 2.61
N PHE A 272 8.70 -1.23 3.83
CA PHE A 272 7.99 -1.89 4.93
C PHE A 272 7.18 -0.87 5.72
N ASP A 273 6.09 -1.31 6.31
CA ASP A 273 5.32 -0.58 7.32
C ASP A 273 4.81 -1.53 8.40
N CYS A 274 4.53 -1.00 9.58
CA CYS A 274 3.80 -1.72 10.61
C CYS A 274 3.33 -0.74 11.69
N VAL A 275 2.21 -1.03 12.34
CA VAL A 275 1.69 -0.22 13.45
C VAL A 275 2.41 -0.47 14.79
N MET A 276 3.28 -1.48 14.87
CA MET A 276 3.94 -1.86 16.13
C MET A 276 4.80 -0.77 16.79
N PRO A 277 5.50 0.12 16.07
CA PRO A 277 6.28 1.19 16.69
C PRO A 277 5.46 2.41 17.13
N SER A 278 4.18 2.49 16.79
CA SER A 278 3.34 3.67 17.01
C SER A 278 2.10 3.39 17.84
#